data_ddeabd107284476a4de4951e7333fb28
#
_entry.id   ddeabd107284476a4de4951e7333fb28
#
_cell.length_a   1.000
_cell.length_b   1.000
_cell.length_c   1.000
_cell.angle_alpha   90.00
_cell.angle_beta   90.00
_cell.angle_gamma   90.00
#
_symmetry.space_group_name_H-M   'P 1'
#
loop_
_entity.id
_entity.type
_entity.pdbx_description
1 polymer ?
#
loop_
_entity_poly.entity_id
_entity_poly.type
_entity_poly.pdbx_seq_one_letter_code
_entity_poly.pdbx_strand_id
1 'polypeptide(L)'
;MAKQGQCIGVAPQDQSRGTAPTDQSRPARGLDRTIVLVGLMGAGKSCVGRRLAARLGVAFIDSDVEFEAAAGCSISDYFAKHGEAAFRDGERKVIARLMEGEPCILATGGGAFVDPDTRARIKQGALSVWIRADLDLLVKRTSGRDHRPLLKTGDPREILSRLMDARYPIYAEADIIVDSTDEPPEITVAKIIQELEKS
;
A
#
# COMPACT_ATOMS: atom_id res chain seq x y z
N MET A 1 48.61 43.30 42.79
CA MET A 1 47.61 44.18 43.43
C MET A 1 46.25 43.59 43.19
N ALA A 2 45.61 43.28 44.28
CA ALA A 2 44.31 42.60 44.37
C ALA A 2 43.17 43.53 43.95
N LYS A 3 42.06 42.90 43.46
CA LYS A 3 40.71 43.22 43.95
C LYS A 3 39.76 42.12 43.61
N GLN A 4 39.21 41.58 44.67
CA GLN A 4 38.06 40.70 44.82
C GLN A 4 36.77 41.42 44.34
N GLY A 5 35.85 40.67 43.80
CA GLY A 5 34.52 41.16 43.49
C GLY A 5 33.52 39.99 43.53
N GLN A 6 32.73 40.00 44.54
CA GLN A 6 31.80 39.10 45.16
C GLN A 6 30.77 38.42 44.23
N CYS A 7 30.45 37.17 44.61
CA CYS A 7 29.30 36.40 44.22
C CYS A 7 27.97 37.07 44.59
N ILE A 8 27.01 37.08 43.68
CA ILE A 8 25.60 37.20 44.03
C ILE A 8 24.86 36.02 43.40
N GLY A 9 24.30 35.20 44.30
CA GLY A 9 23.51 34.05 43.95
C GLY A 9 22.15 34.45 43.36
N VAL A 10 21.72 33.74 42.33
CA VAL A 10 20.36 33.78 41.83
C VAL A 10 19.78 32.37 41.96
N ALA A 11 18.66 32.32 42.67
CA ALA A 11 17.90 31.09 43.01
C ALA A 11 17.35 30.43 41.71
N PRO A 12 17.16 29.11 41.71
CA PRO A 12 16.56 28.40 40.61
C PRO A 12 15.05 28.65 40.58
N GLN A 13 14.54 29.13 39.45
CA GLN A 13 13.10 29.19 39.17
C GLN A 13 12.64 27.81 38.73
N ASP A 14 11.77 27.24 39.55
CA ASP A 14 10.92 26.11 39.27
C ASP A 14 10.00 26.40 38.07
N GLN A 15 10.20 25.73 36.95
CA GLN A 15 9.26 25.70 35.82
C GLN A 15 8.78 24.27 35.61
N SER A 16 7.90 23.84 36.49
CA SER A 16 7.01 22.71 36.26
C SER A 16 6.02 23.06 35.13
N ARG A 17 6.42 22.84 33.88
CA ARG A 17 5.46 22.74 32.76
C ARG A 17 5.11 21.27 32.58
N GLY A 18 3.91 20.95 33.02
CA GLY A 18 3.29 19.66 32.79
C GLY A 18 3.22 19.35 31.30
N THR A 19 4.02 18.40 30.86
CA THR A 19 3.81 17.70 29.60
C THR A 19 2.63 16.75 29.80
N ALA A 20 1.55 17.00 29.07
CA ALA A 20 0.44 16.06 28.96
C ALA A 20 0.96 14.67 28.58
N PRO A 21 0.48 13.59 29.18
CA PRO A 21 0.87 12.25 28.79
C PRO A 21 0.33 11.99 27.39
N THR A 22 1.22 11.87 26.41
CA THR A 22 0.94 11.23 25.13
C THR A 22 0.59 9.78 25.49
N ASP A 23 -0.66 9.41 25.29
CA ASP A 23 -1.14 8.04 25.40
C ASP A 23 -0.42 7.17 24.35
N GLN A 24 0.72 6.58 24.73
CA GLN A 24 1.53 5.65 23.93
C GLN A 24 1.37 4.20 24.41
N SER A 25 0.26 3.84 25.04
CA SER A 25 0.06 2.51 25.57
C SER A 25 -1.07 1.74 24.90
N ARG A 26 -0.96 1.52 23.57
CA ARG A 26 -1.55 0.34 22.96
C ARG A 26 -0.42 -0.39 22.25
N PRO A 27 0.01 -1.58 22.68
CA PRO A 27 0.92 -2.38 21.90
C PRO A 27 0.26 -2.58 20.53
N ALA A 28 0.97 -2.24 19.44
CA ALA A 28 0.55 -2.58 18.10
C ALA A 28 0.27 -4.09 18.12
N ARG A 29 -1.00 -4.48 17.98
CA ARG A 29 -1.35 -5.88 17.71
C ARG A 29 -0.70 -6.16 16.37
N GLY A 30 0.38 -6.95 16.39
CA GLY A 30 1.02 -7.43 15.16
C GLY A 30 -0.07 -8.07 14.29
N LEU A 31 0.04 -7.94 12.98
CA LEU A 31 -0.87 -8.64 12.08
C LEU A 31 -0.64 -10.14 12.24
N ASP A 32 -1.71 -10.92 12.34
CA ASP A 32 -1.64 -12.39 12.34
C ASP A 32 -1.29 -12.93 10.95
N ARG A 33 -1.58 -12.18 9.90
CA ARG A 33 -1.33 -12.52 8.49
C ARG A 33 -1.16 -11.26 7.62
N THR A 34 -0.47 -11.40 6.51
CA THR A 34 -0.29 -10.32 5.52
C THR A 34 -1.64 -9.81 4.99
N ILE A 35 -1.78 -8.49 4.86
CA ILE A 35 -2.92 -7.86 4.18
C ILE A 35 -2.48 -7.51 2.77
N VAL A 36 -3.14 -8.09 1.77
CA VAL A 36 -2.84 -7.89 0.36
C VAL A 36 -3.83 -6.90 -0.25
N LEU A 37 -3.33 -5.74 -0.70
CA LEU A 37 -4.14 -4.74 -1.36
C LEU A 37 -4.24 -5.02 -2.85
N VAL A 38 -5.45 -5.23 -3.35
CA VAL A 38 -5.75 -5.50 -4.76
C VAL A 38 -6.60 -4.40 -5.38
N GLY A 39 -6.64 -4.33 -6.71
CA GLY A 39 -7.44 -3.35 -7.45
C GLY A 39 -6.67 -2.74 -8.62
N LEU A 40 -7.36 -1.97 -9.44
CA LEU A 40 -6.79 -1.36 -10.64
C LEU A 40 -5.70 -0.32 -10.33
N MET A 41 -4.93 -0.01 -11.36
CA MET A 41 -4.03 1.16 -11.33
C MET A 41 -4.85 2.43 -11.09
N GLY A 42 -4.33 3.35 -10.26
CA GLY A 42 -5.07 4.57 -9.87
C GLY A 42 -6.00 4.39 -8.67
N ALA A 43 -6.33 3.17 -8.23
CA ALA A 43 -7.18 2.92 -7.07
C ALA A 43 -6.58 3.43 -5.74
N GLY A 44 -5.25 3.62 -5.66
CA GLY A 44 -4.59 4.19 -4.48
C GLY A 44 -3.87 3.19 -3.59
N LYS A 45 -3.67 1.94 -4.02
CA LYS A 45 -3.07 0.85 -3.24
C LYS A 45 -1.79 1.24 -2.50
N SER A 46 -0.77 1.76 -3.20
CA SER A 46 0.51 2.11 -2.57
C SER A 46 0.38 3.32 -1.62
N CYS A 47 -0.51 4.27 -1.93
CA CYS A 47 -0.75 5.44 -1.09
C CYS A 47 -1.48 5.07 0.21
N VAL A 48 -2.55 4.31 0.10
CA VAL A 48 -3.34 3.78 1.22
C VAL A 48 -2.51 2.78 2.02
N GLY A 49 -1.80 1.88 1.34
CA GLY A 49 -0.98 0.84 1.96
C GLY A 49 0.10 1.37 2.88
N ARG A 50 0.85 2.41 2.45
CA ARG A 50 1.88 3.05 3.32
C ARG A 50 1.27 3.64 4.59
N ARG A 51 0.10 4.27 4.50
CA ARG A 51 -0.59 4.87 5.65
C ARG A 51 -1.18 3.80 6.57
N LEU A 52 -1.77 2.76 5.98
CA LEU A 52 -2.30 1.62 6.73
C LEU A 52 -1.18 0.91 7.51
N ALA A 53 -0.05 0.65 6.86
CA ALA A 53 1.13 0.05 7.48
C ALA A 53 1.66 0.88 8.64
N ALA A 54 1.81 2.20 8.43
CA ALA A 54 2.22 3.12 9.49
C ALA A 54 1.23 3.13 10.68
N ARG A 55 -0.08 3.06 10.39
CA ARG A 55 -1.13 3.04 11.43
C ARG A 55 -1.14 1.74 12.23
N LEU A 56 -0.82 0.61 11.59
CA LEU A 56 -0.77 -0.71 12.22
C LEU A 56 0.60 -1.06 12.79
N GLY A 57 1.64 -0.23 12.55
CA GLY A 57 2.99 -0.48 13.04
C GLY A 57 3.70 -1.65 12.34
N VAL A 58 3.37 -1.93 11.07
CA VAL A 58 3.94 -3.04 10.29
C VAL A 58 4.63 -2.53 9.02
N ALA A 59 5.39 -3.41 8.35
CA ALA A 59 6.05 -3.08 7.08
C ALA A 59 5.03 -2.85 5.94
N PHE A 60 5.39 -1.97 5.01
CA PHE A 60 4.73 -1.81 3.72
C PHE A 60 5.65 -2.32 2.62
N ILE A 61 5.13 -3.18 1.76
CA ILE A 61 5.86 -3.73 0.61
C ILE A 61 5.02 -3.50 -0.66
N ASP A 62 5.69 -3.12 -1.75
CA ASP A 62 5.07 -3.00 -3.07
C ASP A 62 5.68 -4.08 -3.99
N SER A 63 4.86 -5.00 -4.48
CA SER A 63 5.33 -6.13 -5.28
C SER A 63 5.99 -5.72 -6.59
N ASP A 64 5.57 -4.58 -7.16
CA ASP A 64 6.15 -4.07 -8.40
C ASP A 64 7.60 -3.61 -8.14
N VAL A 65 7.84 -2.92 -7.01
CA VAL A 65 9.20 -2.50 -6.58
C VAL A 65 10.09 -3.71 -6.30
N GLU A 66 9.56 -4.71 -5.59
CA GLU A 66 10.29 -5.95 -5.30
C GLU A 66 10.62 -6.77 -6.56
N PHE A 67 9.71 -6.74 -7.54
CA PHE A 67 9.96 -7.36 -8.83
C PHE A 67 11.11 -6.65 -9.56
N GLU A 68 11.09 -5.32 -9.66
CA GLU A 68 12.14 -4.54 -10.32
C GLU A 68 13.49 -4.72 -9.63
N ALA A 69 13.52 -4.77 -8.30
CA ALA A 69 14.73 -5.04 -7.53
C ALA A 69 15.30 -6.45 -7.82
N ALA A 70 14.44 -7.46 -7.90
CA ALA A 70 14.85 -8.84 -8.21
C ALA A 70 15.28 -9.02 -9.67
N ALA A 71 14.62 -8.32 -10.60
CA ALA A 71 14.92 -8.39 -12.04
C ALA A 71 16.14 -7.54 -12.45
N GLY A 72 16.53 -6.54 -11.64
CA GLY A 72 17.59 -5.59 -11.96
C GLY A 72 17.25 -4.61 -13.09
N CYS A 73 15.97 -4.49 -13.47
CA CYS A 73 15.49 -3.60 -14.51
C CYS A 73 14.01 -3.21 -14.26
N SER A 74 13.54 -2.21 -14.98
CA SER A 74 12.14 -1.80 -14.88
C SER A 74 11.19 -2.89 -15.41
N ILE A 75 9.95 -2.91 -14.90
CA ILE A 75 8.88 -3.80 -15.41
C ILE A 75 8.70 -3.59 -16.92
N SER A 76 8.76 -2.35 -17.40
CA SER A 76 8.62 -2.04 -18.83
C SER A 76 9.73 -2.69 -19.66
N ASP A 77 10.98 -2.61 -19.21
CA ASP A 77 12.12 -3.23 -19.90
C ASP A 77 12.04 -4.76 -19.85
N TYR A 78 11.60 -5.29 -18.70
CA TYR A 78 11.41 -6.74 -18.55
C TYR A 78 10.33 -7.26 -19.51
N PHE A 79 9.20 -6.55 -19.62
CA PHE A 79 8.15 -6.88 -20.58
C PHE A 79 8.65 -6.84 -22.04
N ALA A 80 9.37 -5.78 -22.40
CA ALA A 80 9.91 -5.62 -23.76
C ALA A 80 10.87 -6.75 -24.12
N LYS A 81 11.68 -7.21 -23.14
CA LYS A 81 12.70 -8.23 -23.37
C LYS A 81 12.19 -9.66 -23.27
N HIS A 82 11.28 -9.94 -22.35
CA HIS A 82 10.90 -11.33 -21.98
C HIS A 82 9.42 -11.64 -22.23
N GLY A 83 8.59 -10.64 -22.49
CA GLY A 83 7.16 -10.78 -22.74
C GLY A 83 6.30 -10.97 -21.49
N GLU A 84 4.98 -11.00 -21.70
CA GLU A 84 4.01 -11.05 -20.59
C GLU A 84 4.08 -12.36 -19.78
N ALA A 85 4.21 -13.50 -20.46
CA ALA A 85 4.23 -14.80 -19.78
C ALA A 85 5.37 -14.91 -18.76
N ALA A 86 6.58 -14.47 -19.13
CA ALA A 86 7.74 -14.46 -18.25
C ALA A 86 7.56 -13.48 -17.08
N PHE A 87 6.95 -12.31 -17.35
CA PHE A 87 6.63 -11.36 -16.28
C PHE A 87 5.64 -11.96 -15.28
N ARG A 88 4.56 -12.59 -15.75
CA ARG A 88 3.56 -13.22 -14.86
C ARG A 88 4.16 -14.34 -14.02
N ASP A 89 5.06 -15.13 -14.58
CA ASP A 89 5.79 -16.15 -13.82
C ASP A 89 6.68 -15.54 -12.73
N GLY A 90 7.40 -14.47 -13.07
CA GLY A 90 8.21 -13.72 -12.09
C GLY A 90 7.36 -13.03 -11.01
N GLU A 91 6.23 -12.41 -11.39
CA GLU A 91 5.29 -11.77 -10.47
C GLU A 91 4.74 -12.78 -9.44
N ARG A 92 4.33 -13.98 -9.89
CA ARG A 92 3.89 -15.07 -9.00
C ARG A 92 4.98 -15.48 -7.99
N LYS A 93 6.22 -15.63 -8.45
CA LYS A 93 7.37 -16.02 -7.60
C LYS A 93 7.68 -14.95 -6.56
N VAL A 94 7.66 -13.69 -6.95
CA VAL A 94 7.89 -12.56 -6.03
C VAL A 94 6.80 -12.50 -4.96
N ILE A 95 5.53 -12.55 -5.36
CA ILE A 95 4.41 -12.52 -4.40
C ILE A 95 4.47 -13.74 -3.46
N ALA A 96 4.74 -14.93 -3.97
CA ALA A 96 4.90 -16.13 -3.16
C ALA A 96 5.95 -15.94 -2.07
N ARG A 97 7.15 -15.46 -2.44
CA ARG A 97 8.25 -15.17 -1.50
C ARG A 97 7.84 -14.13 -0.45
N LEU A 98 7.16 -13.06 -0.87
CA LEU A 98 6.76 -11.99 0.04
C LEU A 98 5.71 -12.46 1.06
N MET A 99 4.86 -13.40 0.68
CA MET A 99 3.86 -13.99 1.57
C MET A 99 4.43 -15.00 2.57
N GLU A 100 5.63 -15.51 2.36
CA GLU A 100 6.35 -16.39 3.30
C GLU A 100 7.10 -15.60 4.38
N GLY A 101 7.18 -14.27 4.26
CA GLY A 101 7.84 -13.38 5.22
C GLY A 101 6.95 -13.01 6.41
N GLU A 102 7.47 -12.06 7.20
CA GLU A 102 6.70 -11.47 8.31
C GLU A 102 5.42 -10.79 7.79
N PRO A 103 4.31 -10.85 8.54
CA PRO A 103 3.07 -10.19 8.18
C PRO A 103 3.25 -8.69 7.87
N CYS A 104 2.75 -8.24 6.74
CA CYS A 104 2.94 -6.89 6.24
C CYS A 104 1.70 -6.39 5.48
N ILE A 105 1.72 -5.13 5.05
CA ILE A 105 0.79 -4.60 4.05
C ILE A 105 1.47 -4.73 2.69
N LEU A 106 0.95 -5.61 1.84
CA LEU A 106 1.47 -5.90 0.50
C LEU A 106 0.58 -5.26 -0.57
N ALA A 107 1.08 -4.24 -1.27
CA ALA A 107 0.42 -3.74 -2.47
C ALA A 107 0.85 -4.56 -3.69
N THR A 108 -0.12 -5.02 -4.49
CA THR A 108 0.17 -5.83 -5.68
C THR A 108 -0.07 -5.06 -6.97
N GLY A 109 0.58 -5.49 -8.05
CA GLY A 109 0.24 -5.07 -9.41
C GLY A 109 -1.22 -5.38 -9.75
N GLY A 110 -1.84 -4.56 -10.62
CA GLY A 110 -3.27 -4.72 -10.95
C GLY A 110 -3.62 -6.05 -11.65
N GLY A 111 -2.64 -6.81 -12.13
CA GLY A 111 -2.86 -8.12 -12.73
C GLY A 111 -2.71 -9.30 -11.77
N ALA A 112 -2.06 -9.10 -10.65
CA ALA A 112 -1.67 -10.19 -9.76
C ALA A 112 -2.85 -11.03 -9.22
N PHE A 113 -3.91 -10.38 -8.77
CA PHE A 113 -5.12 -11.08 -8.28
C PHE A 113 -5.97 -11.70 -9.38
N VAL A 114 -5.75 -11.30 -10.65
CA VAL A 114 -6.42 -11.89 -11.82
C VAL A 114 -5.85 -13.27 -12.12
N ASP A 115 -4.56 -13.47 -11.88
CA ASP A 115 -3.90 -14.77 -11.98
C ASP A 115 -4.50 -15.77 -10.96
N PRO A 116 -5.01 -16.91 -11.40
CA PRO A 116 -5.72 -17.84 -10.52
C PRO A 116 -4.82 -18.46 -9.43
N ASP A 117 -3.55 -18.72 -9.76
CA ASP A 117 -2.61 -19.34 -8.81
C ASP A 117 -2.22 -18.34 -7.71
N THR A 118 -1.96 -17.09 -8.09
CA THR A 118 -1.69 -15.99 -7.15
C THR A 118 -2.90 -15.74 -6.26
N ARG A 119 -4.11 -15.69 -6.85
CA ARG A 119 -5.35 -15.49 -6.09
C ARG A 119 -5.59 -16.61 -5.09
N ALA A 120 -5.41 -17.87 -5.50
CA ALA A 120 -5.56 -19.03 -4.61
C ALA A 120 -4.58 -18.96 -3.43
N ARG A 121 -3.32 -18.63 -3.70
CA ARG A 121 -2.30 -18.44 -2.65
C ARG A 121 -2.65 -17.32 -1.68
N ILE A 122 -3.11 -16.17 -2.19
CA ILE A 122 -3.54 -15.04 -1.35
C ILE A 122 -4.70 -15.47 -0.45
N LYS A 123 -5.72 -16.13 -0.99
CA LYS A 123 -6.88 -16.61 -0.21
C LYS A 123 -6.51 -17.63 0.87
N GLN A 124 -5.45 -18.40 0.68
CA GLN A 124 -4.99 -19.39 1.66
C GLN A 124 -4.16 -18.78 2.80
N GLY A 125 -3.33 -17.80 2.50
CA GLY A 125 -2.30 -17.32 3.45
C GLY A 125 -2.38 -15.85 3.85
N ALA A 126 -3.31 -15.07 3.31
CA ALA A 126 -3.40 -13.64 3.56
C ALA A 126 -4.86 -13.17 3.64
N LEU A 127 -5.05 -11.91 3.99
CA LEU A 127 -6.33 -11.22 3.89
C LEU A 127 -6.30 -10.27 2.70
N SER A 128 -7.19 -10.49 1.74
CA SER A 128 -7.28 -9.66 0.55
C SER A 128 -8.22 -8.47 0.76
N VAL A 129 -7.76 -7.27 0.40
CA VAL A 129 -8.55 -6.03 0.48
C VAL A 129 -8.61 -5.40 -0.91
N TRP A 130 -9.78 -5.41 -1.51
CA TRP A 130 -10.00 -4.72 -2.77
C TRP A 130 -10.30 -3.24 -2.53
N ILE A 131 -9.39 -2.38 -3.00
CA ILE A 131 -9.62 -0.94 -3.09
C ILE A 131 -10.33 -0.66 -4.41
N ARG A 132 -11.66 -0.52 -4.35
CA ARG A 132 -12.53 -0.27 -5.50
C ARG A 132 -12.61 1.23 -5.77
N ALA A 133 -12.49 1.65 -7.01
CA ALA A 133 -12.66 3.04 -7.43
C ALA A 133 -13.51 3.10 -8.69
N ASP A 134 -14.29 4.16 -8.87
CA ASP A 134 -15.03 4.37 -10.10
C ASP A 134 -14.12 4.78 -11.27
N LEU A 135 -14.66 4.72 -12.50
CA LEU A 135 -13.91 5.00 -13.71
C LEU A 135 -13.39 6.43 -13.75
N ASP A 136 -14.21 7.41 -13.36
CA ASP A 136 -13.84 8.82 -13.44
C ASP A 136 -12.66 9.13 -12.50
N LEU A 137 -12.68 8.56 -11.30
CA LEU A 137 -11.58 8.67 -10.33
C LEU A 137 -10.29 8.00 -10.84
N LEU A 138 -10.41 6.82 -11.45
CA LEU A 138 -9.27 6.12 -12.05
C LEU A 138 -8.66 6.94 -13.19
N VAL A 139 -9.47 7.47 -14.09
CA VAL A 139 -9.02 8.34 -15.19
C VAL A 139 -8.33 9.57 -14.62
N LYS A 140 -8.97 10.29 -13.68
CA LYS A 140 -8.39 11.47 -13.03
C LYS A 140 -7.01 11.18 -12.42
N ARG A 141 -6.88 10.07 -11.69
CA ARG A 141 -5.64 9.72 -10.96
C ARG A 141 -4.55 9.12 -11.84
N THR A 142 -4.89 8.66 -13.03
CA THR A 142 -3.93 8.10 -13.98
C THR A 142 -3.51 9.08 -15.06
N SER A 143 -4.28 10.13 -15.30
CA SER A 143 -3.94 11.22 -16.21
C SER A 143 -2.63 11.88 -15.79
N GLY A 144 -1.70 12.09 -16.74
CA GLY A 144 -0.41 12.73 -16.51
C GLY A 144 0.68 11.86 -15.84
N ARG A 145 0.48 10.55 -15.74
CA ARG A 145 1.51 9.61 -15.25
C ARG A 145 2.06 8.76 -16.39
N ASP A 146 3.18 9.18 -16.97
CA ASP A 146 3.82 8.56 -18.15
C ASP A 146 4.40 7.15 -17.95
N HIS A 147 4.45 6.64 -16.71
CA HIS A 147 5.10 5.37 -16.37
C HIS A 147 4.21 4.13 -16.52
N ARG A 148 3.09 4.20 -17.28
CA ARG A 148 2.17 3.06 -17.43
C ARG A 148 2.04 2.62 -18.87
N PRO A 149 2.76 1.54 -19.28
CA PRO A 149 2.77 1.05 -20.65
C PRO A 149 1.36 0.78 -21.21
N LEU A 150 0.45 0.24 -20.40
CA LEU A 150 -0.91 -0.12 -20.81
C LEU A 150 -1.78 1.08 -21.20
N LEU A 151 -1.49 2.30 -20.73
CA LEU A 151 -2.26 3.50 -21.05
C LEU A 151 -1.70 4.27 -22.24
N LYS A 152 -0.57 3.83 -22.82
CA LYS A 152 0.06 4.50 -23.98
C LYS A 152 -0.55 4.10 -25.33
N THR A 153 -1.40 3.08 -25.37
CA THR A 153 -1.87 2.46 -26.62
C THR A 153 -3.26 2.94 -27.08
N GLY A 154 -3.87 3.92 -26.39
CA GLY A 154 -5.20 4.41 -26.75
C GLY A 154 -5.79 5.38 -25.75
N ASP A 155 -7.12 5.62 -25.83
CA ASP A 155 -7.83 6.43 -24.84
C ASP A 155 -7.77 5.77 -23.45
N PRO A 156 -7.17 6.45 -22.43
CA PRO A 156 -7.08 5.92 -21.08
C PRO A 156 -8.44 5.51 -20.48
N ARG A 157 -9.52 6.24 -20.81
CA ARG A 157 -10.87 5.95 -20.32
C ARG A 157 -11.38 4.63 -20.87
N GLU A 158 -11.25 4.40 -22.16
CA GLU A 158 -11.67 3.14 -22.79
C GLU A 158 -10.85 1.95 -22.28
N ILE A 159 -9.54 2.14 -22.10
CA ILE A 159 -8.65 1.10 -21.59
C ILE A 159 -9.06 0.73 -20.15
N LEU A 160 -9.25 1.73 -19.29
CA LEU A 160 -9.66 1.51 -17.91
C LEU A 160 -11.05 0.89 -17.81
N SER A 161 -12.02 1.31 -18.63
CA SER A 161 -13.36 0.70 -18.68
C SER A 161 -13.27 -0.79 -19.00
N ARG A 162 -12.55 -1.17 -20.06
CA ARG A 162 -12.33 -2.58 -20.42
C ARG A 162 -11.64 -3.38 -19.32
N LEU A 163 -10.67 -2.78 -18.64
CA LEU A 163 -10.00 -3.43 -17.50
C LEU A 163 -10.92 -3.59 -16.30
N MET A 164 -11.83 -2.64 -16.06
CA MET A 164 -12.86 -2.76 -15.03
C MET A 164 -13.80 -3.93 -15.32
N ASP A 165 -14.36 -3.97 -16.54
CA ASP A 165 -15.29 -5.03 -16.96
C ASP A 165 -14.66 -6.43 -16.80
N ALA A 166 -13.40 -6.56 -17.18
CA ALA A 166 -12.69 -7.83 -17.10
C ALA A 166 -12.24 -8.23 -15.69
N ARG A 167 -11.91 -7.27 -14.81
CA ARG A 167 -11.21 -7.57 -13.54
C ARG A 167 -12.07 -7.36 -12.30
N TYR A 168 -13.07 -6.49 -12.31
CA TYR A 168 -13.93 -6.22 -11.16
C TYR A 168 -14.68 -7.47 -10.68
N PRO A 169 -15.22 -8.32 -11.56
CA PRO A 169 -15.81 -9.59 -11.12
C PRO A 169 -14.82 -10.48 -10.35
N ILE A 170 -13.54 -10.46 -10.75
CA ILE A 170 -12.49 -11.22 -10.07
C ILE A 170 -12.07 -10.56 -8.74
N TYR A 171 -11.93 -9.23 -8.73
CA TYR A 171 -11.60 -8.51 -7.50
C TYR A 171 -12.72 -8.60 -6.45
N ALA A 172 -13.97 -8.80 -6.87
CA ALA A 172 -15.10 -9.00 -5.97
C ALA A 172 -15.00 -10.30 -5.14
N GLU A 173 -14.06 -11.18 -5.48
CA GLU A 173 -13.73 -12.35 -4.67
C GLU A 173 -12.80 -12.04 -3.47
N ALA A 174 -12.35 -10.78 -3.28
CA ALA A 174 -11.56 -10.38 -2.14
C ALA A 174 -12.35 -10.44 -0.84
N ASP A 175 -11.66 -10.69 0.28
CA ASP A 175 -12.28 -10.84 1.60
C ASP A 175 -12.93 -9.55 2.08
N ILE A 176 -12.31 -8.40 1.79
CA ILE A 176 -12.80 -7.06 2.15
C ILE A 176 -12.87 -6.19 0.90
N ILE A 177 -13.95 -5.43 0.76
CA ILE A 177 -14.13 -4.46 -0.33
C ILE A 177 -14.31 -3.08 0.28
N VAL A 178 -13.45 -2.13 -0.13
CA VAL A 178 -13.51 -0.74 0.34
C VAL A 178 -13.51 0.21 -0.84
N ASP A 179 -14.48 1.13 -0.86
CA ASP A 179 -14.56 2.18 -1.87
C ASP A 179 -13.55 3.29 -1.59
N SER A 180 -12.71 3.54 -2.59
CA SER A 180 -11.83 4.69 -2.68
C SER A 180 -12.54 5.83 -3.39
N THR A 181 -12.61 6.96 -2.75
CA THR A 181 -13.26 8.18 -3.25
C THR A 181 -12.22 9.27 -3.53
N ASP A 182 -12.66 10.44 -3.98
CA ASP A 182 -11.76 11.60 -4.17
C ASP A 182 -11.36 12.29 -2.83
N GLU A 183 -11.77 11.71 -1.71
CA GLU A 183 -11.41 12.14 -0.37
C GLU A 183 -9.94 11.81 -0.03
N PRO A 184 -9.41 12.39 1.06
CA PRO A 184 -8.08 12.05 1.55
C PRO A 184 -7.91 10.54 1.79
N PRO A 185 -6.73 9.97 1.48
CA PRO A 185 -6.46 8.52 1.63
C PRO A 185 -6.73 7.98 3.04
N GLU A 186 -6.66 8.84 4.04
CA GLU A 186 -6.93 8.53 5.45
C GLU A 186 -8.36 8.00 5.67
N ILE A 187 -9.32 8.46 4.87
CA ILE A 187 -10.71 7.98 4.91
C ILE A 187 -10.77 6.51 4.45
N THR A 188 -10.08 6.16 3.36
CA THR A 188 -9.99 4.78 2.91
C THR A 188 -9.26 3.90 3.93
N VAL A 189 -8.20 4.40 4.57
CA VAL A 189 -7.50 3.70 5.66
C VAL A 189 -8.43 3.44 6.83
N ALA A 190 -9.21 4.44 7.26
CA ALA A 190 -10.16 4.28 8.36
C ALA A 190 -11.23 3.21 8.05
N LYS A 191 -11.76 3.20 6.81
CA LYS A 191 -12.71 2.18 6.36
C LYS A 191 -12.09 0.76 6.40
N ILE A 192 -10.85 0.61 5.94
CA ILE A 192 -10.14 -0.69 6.01
C ILE A 192 -10.01 -1.14 7.46
N ILE A 193 -9.55 -0.27 8.36
CA ILE A 193 -9.40 -0.61 9.79
C ILE A 193 -10.73 -1.03 10.40
N GLN A 194 -11.81 -0.32 10.09
CA GLN A 194 -13.14 -0.66 10.57
C GLN A 194 -13.60 -2.06 10.10
N GLU A 195 -13.28 -2.45 8.86
CA GLU A 195 -13.59 -3.81 8.38
C GLU A 195 -12.68 -4.87 9.01
N LEU A 196 -11.40 -4.56 9.26
CA LEU A 196 -10.48 -5.47 9.97
C LEU A 196 -10.91 -5.75 11.41
N GLU A 197 -11.55 -4.79 12.08
CA GLU A 197 -12.06 -4.95 13.46
C GLU A 197 -13.32 -5.84 13.55
N LYS A 198 -14.00 -6.08 12.40
CA LYS A 198 -15.19 -6.94 12.32
C LYS A 198 -14.86 -8.39 11.94
N SER A 199 -13.65 -8.63 11.42
CA SER A 199 -13.19 -9.93 10.90
C SER A 199 -12.45 -10.73 11.97
#